data_898d36bf02e538123895cef69ba00d24
#
_entry.id   898d36bf02e538123895cef69ba00d24
#
_cell.length_a   1.000
_cell.length_b   1.000
_cell.length_c   1.000
_cell.angle_alpha   90.00
_cell.angle_beta   90.00
_cell.angle_gamma   90.00
#
_symmetry.space_group_name_H-M   'P 1'
#
loop_
_entity.id
_entity.type
_entity.pdbx_description
1 polymer ?
#
loop_
_entity_poly.entity_id
_entity_poly.type
_entity_poly.pdbx_seq_one_letter_code
_entity_poly.pdbx_strand_id
1 'polypeptide(L)'
;AIFAEFARVLKPGGVLGVVQHRADNGTDPAVTAEQGYVSEEAVIAMATAAGLVFEASSEINANPNDSKEHEFGVWTLPPSLRACRDIEDEAEKADCQATYQEIGESDRMTLRFRKPLE
;
A
#
# COMPACT_ATOMS: atom_id res chain seq x y z
N ALA A 1 -8.18 -0.87 14.88
CA ALA A 1 -9.62 -0.98 14.78
C ALA A 1 -10.06 -1.84 13.59
N ILE A 2 -9.61 -1.55 12.36
CA ILE A 2 -10.06 -2.33 11.19
C ILE A 2 -9.58 -3.79 11.24
N PHE A 3 -8.35 -4.04 11.72
CA PHE A 3 -7.84 -5.40 11.82
C PHE A 3 -8.57 -6.21 12.89
N ALA A 4 -9.03 -5.55 13.96
CA ALA A 4 -9.87 -6.21 14.96
C ALA A 4 -11.19 -6.69 14.34
N GLU A 5 -11.78 -5.89 13.46
CA GLU A 5 -13.00 -6.29 12.74
C GLU A 5 -12.75 -7.44 11.76
N PHE A 6 -11.63 -7.41 11.05
CA PHE A 6 -11.25 -8.52 10.18
C PHE A 6 -11.07 -9.81 10.96
N ALA A 7 -10.37 -9.73 12.10
CA ALA A 7 -10.18 -10.89 12.97
C ALA A 7 -11.51 -11.43 13.50
N ARG A 8 -12.45 -10.54 13.83
CA ARG A 8 -13.75 -10.92 14.35
C ARG A 8 -14.58 -11.72 13.33
N VAL A 9 -14.56 -11.30 12.06
CA VAL A 9 -15.40 -11.94 11.03
C VAL A 9 -14.81 -13.21 10.46
N LEU A 10 -13.49 -13.42 10.64
CA LEU A 10 -12.86 -14.65 10.17
C LEU A 10 -13.23 -15.83 11.04
N LYS A 11 -13.39 -16.98 10.41
CA LYS A 11 -13.49 -18.26 11.14
C LYS A 11 -12.14 -18.62 11.72
N PRO A 12 -12.08 -19.37 12.83
CA PRO A 12 -10.82 -19.94 13.31
C PRO A 12 -10.13 -20.70 12.17
N GLY A 13 -8.84 -20.47 11.99
CA GLY A 13 -8.07 -21.03 10.88
C GLY A 13 -8.24 -20.29 9.56
N GLY A 14 -9.09 -19.27 9.51
CA GLY A 14 -9.31 -18.47 8.31
C GLY A 14 -8.12 -17.59 7.96
N VAL A 15 -8.06 -17.17 6.70
CA VAL A 15 -6.93 -16.42 6.14
C VAL A 15 -7.37 -15.00 5.78
N LEU A 16 -6.53 -14.02 6.10
CA LEU A 16 -6.66 -12.64 5.64
C LEU A 16 -5.51 -12.33 4.68
N GLY A 17 -5.85 -11.93 3.45
CA GLY A 17 -4.88 -11.40 2.50
C GLY A 17 -4.89 -9.88 2.55
N VAL A 18 -3.72 -9.26 2.55
CA VAL A 18 -3.58 -7.80 2.55
C VAL A 18 -2.70 -7.39 1.39
N VAL A 19 -3.23 -6.47 0.56
CA VAL A 19 -2.44 -5.77 -0.47
C VAL A 19 -2.57 -4.29 -0.15
N GLN A 20 -1.43 -3.62 0.06
CA GLN A 20 -1.42 -2.23 0.48
C GLN A 20 -0.22 -1.51 -0.13
N HIS A 21 -0.40 -0.25 -0.48
CA HIS A 21 0.70 0.62 -0.90
C HIS A 21 1.73 0.68 0.22
N ARG A 22 2.99 0.39 -0.11
CA ARG A 22 4.02 0.11 0.88
C ARG A 22 4.95 1.29 1.11
N ALA A 23 4.96 1.82 2.34
CA ALA A 23 5.99 2.73 2.81
C ALA A 23 7.24 1.93 3.22
N ASP A 24 8.37 2.61 3.34
CA ASP A 24 9.57 1.98 3.85
C ASP A 24 9.42 1.64 5.33
N ASN A 25 10.08 0.57 5.77
CA ASN A 25 10.10 0.22 7.20
C ASN A 25 10.80 1.34 7.99
N GLY A 26 10.35 1.52 9.22
CA GLY A 26 10.86 2.60 10.08
C GLY A 26 10.10 3.92 9.92
N THR A 27 9.16 4.01 8.98
CA THR A 27 8.34 5.22 8.79
C THR A 27 7.16 5.24 9.75
N ASP A 28 6.71 6.45 10.09
CA ASP A 28 5.53 6.63 10.96
C ASP A 28 4.25 6.53 10.12
N PRO A 29 3.38 5.53 10.35
CA PRO A 29 2.14 5.40 9.58
C PRO A 29 1.20 6.59 9.71
N ALA A 30 1.26 7.34 10.82
CA ALA A 30 0.47 8.56 10.96
C ALA A 30 0.86 9.62 9.93
N VAL A 31 2.12 9.59 9.48
CA VAL A 31 2.63 10.52 8.46
C VAL A 31 2.42 9.96 7.05
N THR A 32 2.84 8.72 6.82
CA THR A 32 2.83 8.13 5.47
C THR A 32 1.43 7.79 4.98
N ALA A 33 0.49 7.51 5.88
CA ALA A 33 -0.88 7.17 5.51
C ALA A 33 -1.58 8.30 4.76
N GLU A 34 -1.24 9.55 5.03
CA GLU A 34 -1.77 10.71 4.29
C GLU A 34 -1.38 10.66 2.81
N GLN A 35 -0.25 10.02 2.51
CA GLN A 35 0.21 9.82 1.14
C GLN A 35 -0.27 8.49 0.56
N GLY A 36 -1.04 7.72 1.32
CA GLY A 36 -1.57 6.43 0.91
C GLY A 36 -0.64 5.25 1.15
N TYR A 37 0.50 5.45 1.81
CA TYR A 37 1.48 4.39 2.06
C TYR A 37 1.49 3.97 3.53
N VAL A 38 1.65 2.67 3.78
CA VAL A 38 1.85 2.11 5.13
C VAL A 38 2.97 1.07 5.04
N SER A 39 3.87 1.04 6.02
CA SER A 39 4.96 0.06 6.01
C SER A 39 4.46 -1.35 6.34
N GLU A 40 5.19 -2.38 5.86
CA GLU A 40 4.88 -3.77 6.19
C GLU A 40 4.93 -4.00 7.70
N GLU A 41 5.94 -3.46 8.38
CA GLU A 41 6.07 -3.63 9.83
C GLU A 41 4.86 -3.06 10.57
N ALA A 42 4.31 -1.92 10.12
CA ALA A 42 3.14 -1.33 10.74
C ALA A 42 1.90 -2.21 10.53
N VAL A 43 1.70 -2.75 9.32
CA VAL A 43 0.58 -3.65 9.03
C VAL A 43 0.69 -4.93 9.85
N ILE A 44 1.87 -5.53 9.92
CA ILE A 44 2.11 -6.75 10.70
C ILE A 44 1.83 -6.49 12.18
N ALA A 45 2.28 -5.35 12.70
CA ALA A 45 2.04 -4.98 14.10
C ALA A 45 0.55 -4.82 14.40
N MET A 46 -0.19 -4.14 13.53
CA MET A 46 -1.63 -3.93 13.68
C MET A 46 -2.41 -5.25 13.62
N ALA A 47 -2.08 -6.11 12.67
CA ALA A 47 -2.74 -7.40 12.53
C ALA A 47 -2.43 -8.33 13.71
N THR A 48 -1.19 -8.33 14.17
CA THR A 48 -0.76 -9.13 15.34
C THR A 48 -1.45 -8.65 16.60
N ALA A 49 -1.58 -7.33 16.79
CA ALA A 49 -2.29 -6.76 17.93
C ALA A 49 -3.78 -7.16 17.93
N ALA A 50 -4.35 -7.43 16.77
CA ALA A 50 -5.72 -7.91 16.63
C ALA A 50 -5.86 -9.43 16.82
N GLY A 51 -4.76 -10.12 17.09
CA GLY A 51 -4.77 -11.58 17.34
C GLY A 51 -4.53 -12.44 16.11
N LEU A 52 -4.18 -11.84 14.97
CA LEU A 52 -3.85 -12.59 13.75
C LEU A 52 -2.37 -12.98 13.76
N VAL A 53 -2.05 -14.07 13.08
CA VAL A 53 -0.67 -14.56 12.97
C VAL A 53 -0.17 -14.31 11.56
N PHE A 54 0.98 -13.65 11.44
CA PHE A 54 1.62 -13.43 10.16
C PHE A 54 2.17 -14.76 9.62
N GLU A 55 1.84 -15.08 8.36
CA GLU A 55 2.25 -16.35 7.73
C GLU A 55 3.27 -16.18 6.63
N ALA A 56 3.03 -15.25 5.72
CA ALA A 56 3.86 -15.12 4.54
C ALA A 56 3.72 -13.75 3.88
N SER A 57 4.73 -13.38 3.11
CA SER A 57 4.71 -12.21 2.25
C SER A 57 5.11 -12.59 0.84
N SER A 58 4.68 -11.79 -0.15
CA SER A 58 5.06 -11.94 -1.54
C SER A 58 5.45 -10.58 -2.11
N GLU A 59 6.42 -10.57 -3.00
CA GLU A 59 6.85 -9.37 -3.73
C GLU A 59 6.19 -9.25 -5.10
N ILE A 60 5.13 -10.03 -5.35
CA ILE A 60 4.45 -10.05 -6.65
C ILE A 60 3.92 -8.66 -7.07
N ASN A 61 3.56 -7.82 -6.09
CA ASN A 61 3.06 -6.46 -6.34
C ASN A 61 4.10 -5.37 -6.02
N ALA A 62 5.35 -5.75 -5.82
CA ALA A 62 6.41 -4.80 -5.54
C ALA A 62 6.78 -3.99 -6.77
N ASN A 63 7.12 -2.73 -6.58
CA ASN A 63 7.66 -1.88 -7.63
C ASN A 63 8.84 -1.07 -7.07
N PRO A 64 10.08 -1.52 -7.31
CA PRO A 64 11.26 -0.83 -6.80
C PRO A 64 11.48 0.55 -7.42
N ASN A 65 10.80 0.87 -8.53
CA ASN A 65 10.88 2.18 -9.17
C ASN A 65 10.06 3.26 -8.46
N ASP A 66 9.18 2.87 -7.52
CA ASP A 66 8.38 3.82 -6.75
C ASP A 66 9.22 4.42 -5.63
N SER A 67 9.58 5.71 -5.76
CA SER A 67 10.35 6.42 -4.73
C SER A 67 9.56 6.71 -3.46
N LYS A 68 8.22 6.68 -3.56
CA LYS A 68 7.29 7.00 -2.45
C LYS A 68 7.35 8.46 -2.01
N GLU A 69 7.98 9.31 -2.81
CA GLU A 69 8.17 10.74 -2.54
C GLU A 69 7.48 11.57 -3.63
N HIS A 70 6.17 11.42 -3.75
CA HIS A 70 5.39 12.09 -4.78
C HIS A 70 4.52 13.20 -4.18
N GLU A 71 4.29 14.25 -4.95
CA GLU A 71 3.52 15.42 -4.51
C GLU A 71 2.14 15.05 -3.97
N PHE A 72 1.45 14.14 -4.64
CA PHE A 72 0.11 13.69 -4.24
C PHE A 72 0.12 12.24 -3.72
N GLY A 73 1.27 11.76 -3.22
CA GLY A 73 1.39 10.39 -2.73
C GLY A 73 1.11 9.37 -3.83
N VAL A 74 0.47 8.26 -3.48
CA VAL A 74 0.14 7.20 -4.43
C VAL A 74 -0.72 7.67 -5.59
N TRP A 75 -1.49 8.73 -5.39
CA TRP A 75 -2.39 9.26 -6.44
C TRP A 75 -1.64 9.96 -7.57
N THR A 76 -0.35 10.27 -7.40
CA THR A 76 0.51 10.79 -8.45
C THR A 76 0.75 9.73 -9.54
N LEU A 77 0.78 8.46 -9.14
CA LEU A 77 1.08 7.33 -10.02
C LEU A 77 -0.16 6.82 -10.76
N PRO A 78 0.00 5.99 -11.81
CA PRO A 78 -1.14 5.35 -12.47
C PRO A 78 -2.00 4.55 -11.47
N PRO A 79 -3.29 4.45 -11.69
CA PRO A 79 -4.04 5.03 -12.81
C PRO A 79 -4.45 6.49 -12.61
N SER A 80 -4.29 7.03 -11.40
CA SER A 80 -4.83 8.36 -11.06
C SER A 80 -4.10 9.51 -11.74
N LEU A 81 -2.75 9.47 -11.80
CA LEU A 81 -1.92 10.51 -12.43
C LEU A 81 -2.30 11.92 -11.98
N ARG A 82 -2.50 12.10 -10.66
CA ARG A 82 -3.07 13.32 -10.09
C ARG A 82 -2.24 14.58 -10.40
N ALA A 83 -0.91 14.46 -10.38
CA ALA A 83 -0.02 15.60 -10.62
C ALA A 83 -0.16 16.13 -12.05
N CYS A 84 -0.64 15.32 -12.99
CA CYS A 84 -0.79 15.69 -14.40
C CYS A 84 -2.16 16.25 -14.75
N ARG A 85 -3.14 16.06 -13.87
CA ARG A 85 -4.55 16.35 -14.14
C ARG A 85 -4.83 17.78 -14.55
N ASP A 86 -4.21 18.74 -13.88
CA ASP A 86 -4.51 20.16 -14.04
C ASP A 86 -3.54 20.88 -14.99
N ILE A 87 -2.68 20.16 -15.70
CA ILE A 87 -1.80 20.75 -16.70
C ILE A 87 -2.62 21.08 -17.95
N GLU A 88 -2.61 22.34 -18.36
CA GLU A 88 -3.41 22.80 -19.50
C GLU A 88 -2.75 22.52 -20.85
N ASP A 89 -1.42 22.65 -20.93
CA ASP A 89 -0.70 22.37 -22.17
C ASP A 89 -0.68 20.87 -22.45
N GLU A 90 -1.21 20.47 -23.61
CA GLU A 90 -1.36 19.06 -23.96
C GLU A 90 -0.03 18.32 -24.06
N ALA A 91 1.01 18.96 -24.59
CA ALA A 91 2.33 18.34 -24.69
C ALA A 91 2.97 18.14 -23.31
N GLU A 92 2.87 19.14 -22.43
CA GLU A 92 3.38 19.03 -21.07
C GLU A 92 2.60 17.98 -20.28
N LYS A 93 1.29 17.92 -20.46
CA LYS A 93 0.44 16.92 -19.79
C LYS A 93 0.81 15.51 -20.24
N ALA A 94 1.02 15.31 -21.54
CA ALA A 94 1.43 14.02 -22.10
C ALA A 94 2.79 13.59 -21.56
N ASP A 95 3.75 14.52 -21.45
CA ASP A 95 5.08 14.25 -20.90
C ASP A 95 4.99 13.87 -19.41
N CYS A 96 4.17 14.58 -18.65
CA CYS A 96 3.93 14.26 -17.24
C CYS A 96 3.35 12.86 -17.09
N GLN A 97 2.31 12.54 -17.86
CA GLN A 97 1.69 11.22 -17.81
C GLN A 97 2.67 10.11 -18.17
N ALA A 98 3.47 10.33 -19.24
CA ALA A 98 4.48 9.35 -19.65
C ALA A 98 5.52 9.11 -18.56
N THR A 99 5.96 10.16 -17.87
CA THR A 99 6.94 10.07 -16.79
C THR A 99 6.44 9.14 -15.68
N TYR A 100 5.20 9.36 -15.22
CA TYR A 100 4.65 8.55 -14.13
C TYR A 100 4.22 7.16 -14.60
N GLN A 101 3.75 7.02 -15.83
CA GLN A 101 3.44 5.71 -16.40
C GLN A 101 4.69 4.83 -16.52
N GLU A 102 5.85 5.42 -16.78
CA GLU A 102 7.11 4.69 -16.83
C GLU A 102 7.50 4.13 -15.45
N ILE A 103 7.21 4.87 -14.38
CA ILE A 103 7.40 4.37 -13.00
C ILE A 103 6.47 3.20 -12.75
N GLY A 104 5.23 3.29 -13.21
CA GLY A 104 4.20 2.28 -13.02
C GLY A 104 3.38 2.53 -11.76
N GLU A 105 2.59 1.54 -11.36
CA GLU A 105 1.80 1.62 -10.14
C GLU A 105 2.68 1.60 -8.91
N SER A 106 2.12 2.01 -7.77
CA SER A 106 2.86 2.07 -6.51
C SER A 106 3.45 0.72 -6.11
N ASP A 107 4.54 0.78 -5.33
CA ASP A 107 5.06 -0.41 -4.66
C ASP A 107 4.03 -0.88 -3.63
N ARG A 108 3.66 -2.15 -3.68
CA ARG A 108 2.64 -2.71 -2.79
C ARG A 108 3.15 -3.98 -2.12
N MET A 109 2.88 -4.07 -0.82
CA MET A 109 3.09 -5.31 -0.08
C MET A 109 1.96 -6.29 -0.39
N THR A 110 2.23 -7.57 -0.25
CA THR A 110 1.22 -8.63 -0.29
C THR A 110 1.51 -9.55 0.88
N LEU A 111 0.60 -9.58 1.85
CA LEU A 111 0.80 -10.30 3.11
C LEU A 111 -0.33 -11.29 3.34
N ARG A 112 -0.02 -12.35 4.06
CA ARG A 112 -1.02 -13.35 4.48
C ARG A 112 -0.96 -13.55 5.98
N PHE A 113 -2.12 -13.45 6.61
CA PHE A 113 -2.30 -13.69 8.04
C PHE A 113 -3.31 -14.81 8.24
N ARG A 114 -3.20 -15.49 9.36
CA ARG A 114 -4.12 -16.55 9.75
C ARG A 114 -4.72 -16.26 11.11
N LYS A 115 -6.03 -16.52 11.24
CA LYS A 115 -6.69 -16.48 12.55
C LYS A 115 -6.40 -17.80 13.26
N PRO A 116 -5.91 -17.76 14.52
CA PRO A 116 -5.68 -18.98 15.30
C PRO A 116 -6.93 -19.83 15.43
N LEU A 117 -6.76 -21.12 15.65
CA LEU A 117 -7.86 -22.05 15.81
C LEU A 117 -8.61 -21.84 17.15
N GLU A 118 -7.97 -21.18 18.10
CA GLU A 118 -8.57 -20.87 19.39
C GLU A 118 -8.69 -19.38 19.65
#